data_21610f71b209abbeacb242c5af1fca4d
#
_entry.id   21610f71b209abbeacb242c5af1fca4d
#
_cell.length_a   1.000
_cell.length_b   1.000
_cell.length_c   1.000
_cell.angle_alpha   90.00
_cell.angle_beta   90.00
_cell.angle_gamma   90.00
#
_symmetry.space_group_name_H-M   'P 1'
#
loop_
_entity.id
_entity.type
_entity.pdbx_description
1 polymer ?
#
loop_
_entity_poly.entity_id
_entity_poly.type
_entity_poly.pdbx_seq_one_letter_code
_entity_poly.pdbx_strand_id
1 'polypeptide(L)'
;MAKQVKIIAFANHKGGVGKTTTTASMGSILAAKGYKVLLIDLDAQANLTSSLLKGNVENTIYDGLKEQSSKSIIIYKVREDVKLDIIPDDLNLAQADLELAGKMARERILSDLLEDYKEQYDYIFIDCPPSLGLLTLNALTASDYAIIPLVAEVLPFNGLKMIFDFINNIKKVLNPRINIFGIVITRWEQTKLSKNIEEGLRTQLHEMVFSTKIRKNVTIAQAPLEAVNIVDYDKKSNGAIDYMSLVDEFLERMK
;
A
#
# COMPACT_ATOMS: atom_id res chain seq x y z
N MET A 1 -20.60 14.35 12.12
CA MET A 1 -19.41 13.70 12.69
C MET A 1 -18.26 13.90 11.72
N ALA A 2 -17.08 14.33 12.18
CA ALA A 2 -15.91 14.42 11.31
C ALA A 2 -15.63 13.01 10.75
N LYS A 3 -15.41 12.92 9.43
CA LYS A 3 -15.09 11.66 8.76
C LYS A 3 -13.73 11.21 9.24
N GLN A 4 -13.66 10.09 9.93
CA GLN A 4 -12.39 9.55 10.42
C GLN A 4 -11.58 9.03 9.24
N VAL A 5 -10.32 9.45 9.12
CA VAL A 5 -9.37 8.93 8.13
C VAL A 5 -9.30 7.40 8.20
N LYS A 6 -9.11 6.77 7.06
CA LYS A 6 -8.83 5.33 6.96
C LYS A 6 -7.38 5.12 6.55
N ILE A 7 -6.62 4.42 7.37
CA ILE A 7 -5.21 4.12 7.12
C ILE A 7 -5.11 2.66 6.67
N ILE A 8 -4.55 2.44 5.48
CA ILE A 8 -4.48 1.13 4.83
C ILE A 8 -3.02 0.80 4.46
N ALA A 9 -2.49 -0.29 4.99
CA ALA A 9 -1.19 -0.83 4.59
C ALA A 9 -1.33 -1.85 3.46
N PHE A 10 -0.51 -1.72 2.41
CA PHE A 10 -0.37 -2.70 1.35
C PHE A 10 0.83 -3.60 1.68
N ALA A 11 0.59 -4.78 2.21
CA ALA A 11 1.62 -5.61 2.79
C ALA A 11 1.65 -7.03 2.19
N ASN A 12 2.83 -7.49 1.86
CA ASN A 12 3.14 -8.89 1.55
C ASN A 12 4.66 -9.06 1.65
N HIS A 13 5.12 -10.18 2.25
CA HIS A 13 6.55 -10.49 2.38
C HIS A 13 7.20 -10.83 1.03
N LYS A 14 6.42 -11.15 0.00
CA LYS A 14 6.94 -11.48 -1.34
C LYS A 14 7.13 -10.20 -2.16
N GLY A 15 8.28 -10.07 -2.80
CA GLY A 15 8.55 -9.01 -3.77
C GLY A 15 7.81 -9.23 -5.09
N GLY A 16 7.54 -8.15 -5.85
CA GLY A 16 6.97 -8.22 -7.20
C GLY A 16 5.49 -8.63 -7.27
N VAL A 17 4.77 -8.65 -6.14
CA VAL A 17 3.34 -8.99 -6.10
C VAL A 17 2.42 -7.79 -6.39
N GLY A 18 2.97 -6.62 -6.71
CA GLY A 18 2.21 -5.43 -7.10
C GLY A 18 1.74 -4.57 -5.92
N LYS A 19 2.40 -4.59 -4.77
CA LYS A 19 2.10 -3.69 -3.64
C LYS A 19 2.12 -2.23 -4.09
N THR A 20 3.29 -1.75 -4.50
CA THR A 20 3.54 -0.37 -4.98
C THR A 20 2.56 0.04 -6.08
N THR A 21 2.39 -0.81 -7.09
CA THR A 21 1.47 -0.53 -8.20
C THR A 21 0.03 -0.39 -7.73
N THR A 22 -0.40 -1.25 -6.79
CA THR A 22 -1.76 -1.22 -6.24
C THR A 22 -1.96 0.03 -5.38
N THR A 23 -0.98 0.38 -4.54
CA THR A 23 -0.97 1.60 -3.72
C THR A 23 -1.11 2.86 -4.60
N ALA A 24 -0.23 3.01 -5.59
CA ALA A 24 -0.23 4.15 -6.51
C ALA A 24 -1.53 4.25 -7.30
N SER A 25 -1.99 3.13 -7.91
CA SER A 25 -3.17 3.13 -8.76
C SER A 25 -4.46 3.40 -7.98
N MET A 26 -4.65 2.74 -6.84
CA MET A 26 -5.83 2.96 -6.00
C MET A 26 -5.85 4.38 -5.42
N GLY A 27 -4.71 4.88 -4.93
CA GLY A 27 -4.60 6.24 -4.40
C GLY A 27 -4.93 7.30 -5.45
N SER A 28 -4.38 7.17 -6.65
CA SER A 28 -4.65 8.10 -7.76
C SER A 28 -6.10 8.07 -8.21
N ILE A 29 -6.73 6.90 -8.28
CA ILE A 29 -8.14 6.77 -8.67
C ILE A 29 -9.07 7.34 -7.59
N LEU A 30 -8.77 7.12 -6.31
CA LEU A 30 -9.53 7.72 -5.21
C LEU A 30 -9.45 9.24 -5.23
N ALA A 31 -8.26 9.80 -5.46
CA ALA A 31 -8.07 11.25 -5.59
C ALA A 31 -8.85 11.81 -6.78
N ALA A 32 -8.84 11.12 -7.93
CA ALA A 32 -9.66 11.49 -9.10
C ALA A 32 -11.17 11.40 -8.83
N LYS A 33 -11.61 10.60 -7.85
CA LYS A 33 -13.00 10.54 -7.37
C LYS A 33 -13.33 11.61 -6.31
N GLY A 34 -12.39 12.49 -5.97
CA GLY A 34 -12.59 13.62 -5.06
C GLY A 34 -12.20 13.36 -3.60
N TYR A 35 -11.62 12.22 -3.28
CA TYR A 35 -11.09 11.94 -1.94
C TYR A 35 -9.72 12.62 -1.75
N LYS A 36 -9.42 13.01 -0.51
CA LYS A 36 -8.10 13.48 -0.12
C LYS A 36 -7.24 12.27 0.28
N VAL A 37 -6.17 12.03 -0.48
CA VAL A 37 -5.34 10.83 -0.31
C VAL A 37 -3.89 11.22 -0.04
N LEU A 38 -3.31 10.61 1.01
CA LEU A 38 -1.88 10.64 1.29
C LEU A 38 -1.30 9.26 1.01
N LEU A 39 -0.26 9.21 0.20
CA LEU A 39 0.54 8.01 -0.02
C LEU A 39 1.82 8.09 0.83
N ILE A 40 2.29 6.96 1.30
CA ILE A 40 3.55 6.85 2.05
C ILE A 40 4.35 5.72 1.44
N ASP A 41 5.53 6.04 0.93
CA ASP A 41 6.51 5.05 0.50
C ASP A 41 7.31 4.59 1.72
N LEU A 42 7.28 3.30 2.01
CA LEU A 42 8.01 2.71 3.14
C LEU A 42 8.94 1.58 2.67
N ASP A 43 9.22 1.53 1.38
CA ASP A 43 10.16 0.58 0.77
C ASP A 43 11.43 1.32 0.32
N ALA A 44 12.59 1.00 0.89
CA ALA A 44 13.88 1.61 0.58
C ALA A 44 14.28 1.56 -0.91
N GLN A 45 13.55 0.80 -1.72
CA GLN A 45 13.69 0.87 -3.19
C GLN A 45 13.05 2.12 -3.80
N ALA A 46 12.26 2.89 -3.03
CA ALA A 46 11.58 4.12 -3.42
C ALA A 46 10.79 4.00 -4.74
N ASN A 47 10.19 2.83 -4.95
CA ASN A 47 9.46 2.55 -6.20
C ASN A 47 8.15 3.34 -6.29
N LEU A 48 7.45 3.58 -5.18
CA LEU A 48 6.25 4.40 -5.16
C LEU A 48 6.61 5.86 -5.46
N THR A 49 7.64 6.36 -4.81
CA THR A 49 8.19 7.71 -5.01
C THR A 49 8.56 7.95 -6.47
N SER A 50 9.41 7.10 -7.04
CA SER A 50 9.88 7.23 -8.42
C SER A 50 8.77 7.04 -9.47
N SER A 51 7.70 6.32 -9.13
CA SER A 51 6.54 6.13 -10.03
C SER A 51 5.61 7.34 -10.09
N LEU A 52 5.73 8.29 -9.17
CA LEU A 52 4.82 9.43 -9.05
C LEU A 52 5.50 10.79 -9.04
N LEU A 53 6.77 10.86 -8.67
CA LEU A 53 7.54 12.09 -8.61
C LEU A 53 8.71 12.07 -9.60
N LYS A 54 9.05 13.25 -10.11
CA LYS A 54 10.24 13.47 -10.93
C LYS A 54 11.25 14.32 -10.15
N GLY A 55 12.52 13.94 -10.20
CA GLY A 55 13.60 14.66 -9.54
C GLY A 55 13.94 14.13 -8.15
N ASN A 56 14.79 14.87 -7.44
CA ASN A 56 15.25 14.50 -6.10
C ASN A 56 14.19 14.89 -5.07
N VAL A 57 14.12 14.10 -4.02
CA VAL A 57 13.28 14.37 -2.84
C VAL A 57 14.18 14.63 -1.63
N GLU A 58 13.67 15.41 -0.70
CA GLU A 58 14.35 15.77 0.56
C GLU A 58 13.36 15.57 1.71
N ASN A 59 13.87 15.40 2.92
CA ASN A 59 13.06 15.27 4.14
C ASN A 59 11.98 14.19 3.98
N THR A 60 12.45 12.98 3.79
CA THR A 60 11.63 11.82 3.48
C THR A 60 10.98 11.19 4.73
N ILE A 61 10.25 10.10 4.55
CA ILE A 61 9.74 9.30 5.69
C ILE A 61 10.88 8.82 6.60
N TYR A 62 12.07 8.54 6.03
CA TYR A 62 13.24 8.15 6.82
C TYR A 62 13.62 9.22 7.85
N ASP A 63 13.65 10.49 7.47
CA ASP A 63 13.99 11.59 8.37
C ASP A 63 12.97 11.70 9.51
N GLY A 64 11.68 11.58 9.18
CA GLY A 64 10.61 11.56 10.18
C GLY A 64 10.74 10.41 11.17
N LEU A 65 11.02 9.20 10.69
CA LEU A 65 11.20 8.01 11.54
C LEU A 65 12.46 8.14 12.41
N LYS A 66 13.54 8.62 11.84
CA LYS A 66 14.82 8.83 12.54
C LYS A 66 14.71 9.87 13.65
N GLU A 67 14.09 11.01 13.38
CA GLU A 67 13.94 12.11 14.32
C GLU A 67 12.68 11.97 15.20
N GLN A 68 11.79 11.03 14.90
CA GLN A 68 10.49 10.85 15.54
C GLN A 68 9.65 12.15 15.51
N SER A 69 9.70 12.83 14.38
CA SER A 69 9.07 14.13 14.19
C SER A 69 8.46 14.28 12.80
N SER A 70 7.17 14.57 12.74
CA SER A 70 6.47 14.92 11.50
C SER A 70 7.00 16.21 10.85
N LYS A 71 7.64 17.09 11.63
CA LYS A 71 8.26 18.33 11.14
C LYS A 71 9.48 18.11 10.26
N SER A 72 10.07 16.92 10.33
CA SER A 72 11.22 16.51 9.52
C SER A 72 10.81 15.90 8.19
N ILE A 73 9.50 15.86 7.89
CA ILE A 73 8.94 15.30 6.68
C ILE A 73 8.45 16.42 5.77
N ILE A 74 8.73 16.32 4.48
CA ILE A 74 8.11 17.13 3.44
C ILE A 74 7.07 16.29 2.69
N ILE A 75 5.85 16.83 2.59
CA ILE A 75 4.78 16.24 1.78
C ILE A 75 4.83 16.85 0.39
N TYR A 76 4.92 15.99 -0.61
CA TYR A 76 4.95 16.39 -2.01
C TYR A 76 3.58 16.21 -2.64
N LYS A 77 3.17 17.19 -3.45
CA LYS A 77 1.99 17.03 -4.31
C LYS A 77 2.33 16.16 -5.51
N VAL A 78 1.53 15.15 -5.73
CA VAL A 78 1.64 14.31 -6.93
C VAL A 78 0.96 14.98 -8.13
N ARG A 79 -0.17 15.66 -7.87
CA ARG A 79 -0.96 16.37 -8.90
C ARG A 79 -1.52 17.66 -8.33
N GLU A 80 -1.62 18.70 -9.16
CA GLU A 80 -2.18 19.99 -8.77
C GLU A 80 -3.72 20.06 -8.82
N ASP A 81 -4.33 19.24 -9.69
CA ASP A 81 -5.78 19.25 -9.95
C ASP A 81 -6.60 18.39 -8.98
N VAL A 82 -5.94 17.56 -8.18
CA VAL A 82 -6.58 16.66 -7.19
C VAL A 82 -5.77 16.65 -5.89
N LYS A 83 -6.41 16.29 -4.78
CA LYS A 83 -5.70 16.14 -3.50
C LYS A 83 -5.08 14.74 -3.41
N LEU A 84 -3.96 14.58 -4.08
CA LEU A 84 -3.09 13.40 -4.01
C LEU A 84 -1.69 13.87 -3.63
N ASP A 85 -1.29 13.52 -2.42
CA ASP A 85 0.00 13.87 -1.87
C ASP A 85 0.80 12.60 -1.53
N ILE A 86 2.11 12.73 -1.42
CA ILE A 86 3.00 11.63 -1.03
C ILE A 86 4.03 12.12 -0.01
N ILE A 87 4.27 11.28 1.00
CA ILE A 87 5.49 11.29 1.80
C ILE A 87 6.45 10.32 1.10
N PRO A 88 7.50 10.85 0.47
CA PRO A 88 8.41 10.04 -0.33
C PRO A 88 9.42 9.29 0.54
N ASP A 89 10.13 8.38 -0.11
CA ASP A 89 11.31 7.74 0.45
C ASP A 89 12.51 7.78 -0.51
N ASP A 90 13.66 7.42 0.05
CA ASP A 90 14.91 7.22 -0.67
C ASP A 90 15.70 6.03 -0.14
N LEU A 91 16.88 5.76 -0.71
CA LEU A 91 17.72 4.63 -0.31
C LEU A 91 18.19 4.67 1.15
N ASN A 92 18.09 5.82 1.85
CA ASN A 92 18.51 5.94 3.24
C ASN A 92 17.62 5.14 4.18
N LEU A 93 16.37 4.88 3.80
CA LEU A 93 15.44 4.06 4.59
C LEU A 93 15.97 2.62 4.82
N ALA A 94 16.87 2.13 3.98
CA ALA A 94 17.51 0.82 4.19
C ALA A 94 18.23 0.71 5.55
N GLN A 95 18.59 1.85 6.16
CA GLN A 95 19.23 1.89 7.48
C GLN A 95 18.22 1.93 8.63
N ALA A 96 16.95 2.21 8.34
CA ALA A 96 15.92 2.46 9.36
C ALA A 96 15.72 1.27 10.30
N ASP A 97 15.67 0.05 9.82
CA ASP A 97 15.48 -1.14 10.66
C ASP A 97 16.57 -1.24 11.74
N LEU A 98 17.81 -0.89 11.41
CA LEU A 98 18.94 -0.91 12.34
C LEU A 98 18.89 0.27 13.31
N GLU A 99 18.65 1.48 12.82
CA GLU A 99 18.62 2.70 13.64
C GLU A 99 17.42 2.73 14.60
N LEU A 100 16.28 2.23 14.16
CA LEU A 100 15.07 2.17 14.97
C LEU A 100 15.13 1.04 16.01
N ALA A 101 15.94 0.01 15.80
CA ALA A 101 15.99 -1.16 16.70
C ALA A 101 16.23 -0.82 18.17
N GLY A 102 17.02 0.21 18.44
CA GLY A 102 17.35 0.68 19.80
C GLY A 102 16.38 1.72 20.38
N LYS A 103 15.37 2.19 19.62
CA LYS A 103 14.46 3.23 20.09
C LYS A 103 13.34 2.67 20.97
N MET A 104 12.91 3.45 21.94
CA MET A 104 11.72 3.12 22.75
C MET A 104 10.45 3.22 21.89
N ALA A 105 9.49 2.33 22.14
CA ALA A 105 8.22 2.25 21.42
C ALA A 105 8.39 2.23 19.88
N ARG A 106 9.50 1.66 19.41
CA ARG A 106 9.90 1.63 17.99
C ARG A 106 8.84 1.11 17.04
N GLU A 107 7.90 0.33 17.55
CA GLU A 107 6.79 -0.25 16.80
C GLU A 107 5.67 0.76 16.50
N ARG A 108 5.68 1.93 17.16
CA ARG A 108 4.63 2.96 17.10
C ARG A 108 5.08 4.26 16.47
N ILE A 109 6.34 4.40 16.11
CA ILE A 109 6.89 5.66 15.61
C ILE A 109 6.09 6.19 14.44
N LEU A 110 5.78 5.36 13.44
CA LEU A 110 4.97 5.79 12.30
C LEU A 110 3.55 6.16 12.72
N SER A 111 2.93 5.42 13.63
CA SER A 111 1.59 5.76 14.15
C SER A 111 1.56 7.15 14.77
N ASP A 112 2.58 7.48 15.56
CA ASP A 112 2.68 8.78 16.22
C ASP A 112 2.92 9.91 15.22
N LEU A 113 3.77 9.69 14.21
CA LEU A 113 4.00 10.64 13.12
C LEU A 113 2.72 10.94 12.32
N LEU A 114 1.86 9.95 12.13
CA LEU A 114 0.65 10.11 11.32
C LEU A 114 -0.48 10.84 12.03
N GLU A 115 -0.41 11.06 13.35
CA GLU A 115 -1.44 11.81 14.09
C GLU A 115 -1.66 13.21 13.50
N ASP A 116 -0.58 13.89 13.08
CA ASP A 116 -0.63 15.25 12.53
C ASP A 116 -1.31 15.34 11.16
N TYR A 117 -1.52 14.21 10.48
CA TYR A 117 -2.10 14.16 9.14
C TYR A 117 -3.54 13.65 9.10
N LYS A 118 -4.03 13.01 10.17
CA LYS A 118 -5.33 12.32 10.21
C LYS A 118 -6.53 13.20 9.87
N GLU A 119 -6.49 14.48 10.24
CA GLU A 119 -7.59 15.41 9.96
C GLU A 119 -7.57 15.97 8.53
N GLN A 120 -6.47 15.80 7.81
CA GLN A 120 -6.24 16.42 6.51
C GLN A 120 -6.68 15.53 5.34
N TYR A 121 -6.75 14.20 5.56
CA TYR A 121 -6.99 13.21 4.51
C TYR A 121 -8.18 12.30 4.82
N ASP A 122 -8.80 11.79 3.76
CA ASP A 122 -9.83 10.74 3.85
C ASP A 122 -9.20 9.35 3.93
N TYR A 123 -8.10 9.15 3.19
CA TYR A 123 -7.33 7.91 3.14
C TYR A 123 -5.84 8.18 3.26
N ILE A 124 -5.15 7.34 4.02
CA ILE A 124 -3.68 7.26 4.06
C ILE A 124 -3.32 5.84 3.61
N PHE A 125 -2.54 5.72 2.54
CA PHE A 125 -2.09 4.45 1.99
C PHE A 125 -0.60 4.28 2.21
N ILE A 126 -0.19 3.14 2.77
CA ILE A 126 1.21 2.85 3.10
C ILE A 126 1.68 1.69 2.22
N ASP A 127 2.67 1.93 1.35
CA ASP A 127 3.36 0.91 0.58
C ASP A 127 4.45 0.27 1.44
N CYS A 128 4.32 -1.01 1.75
CA CYS A 128 5.24 -1.72 2.64
C CYS A 128 6.37 -2.41 1.87
N PRO A 129 7.57 -2.54 2.46
CA PRO A 129 8.67 -3.32 1.88
C PRO A 129 8.31 -4.80 1.74
N PRO A 130 9.07 -5.58 0.94
CA PRO A 130 8.88 -7.02 0.78
C PRO A 130 9.51 -7.81 1.95
N SER A 131 9.20 -7.42 3.18
CA SER A 131 9.71 -8.05 4.41
C SER A 131 8.67 -7.94 5.52
N LEU A 132 8.78 -8.76 6.56
CA LEU A 132 8.02 -8.65 7.80
C LEU A 132 8.89 -8.05 8.91
N GLY A 133 9.70 -7.04 8.57
CA GLY A 133 10.61 -6.31 9.45
C GLY A 133 9.92 -5.20 10.25
N LEU A 134 10.73 -4.34 10.88
CA LEU A 134 10.26 -3.27 11.74
C LEU A 134 9.46 -2.20 10.99
N LEU A 135 9.80 -1.92 9.73
CA LEU A 135 9.04 -0.98 8.89
C LEU A 135 7.63 -1.50 8.60
N THR A 136 7.48 -2.78 8.19
CA THR A 136 6.14 -3.38 8.00
C THR A 136 5.37 -3.47 9.31
N LEU A 137 6.05 -3.72 10.43
CA LEU A 137 5.45 -3.69 11.77
C LEU A 137 4.89 -2.30 12.09
N ASN A 138 5.65 -1.23 11.84
CA ASN A 138 5.19 0.15 11.99
C ASN A 138 3.99 0.47 11.11
N ALA A 139 4.04 0.10 9.83
CA ALA A 139 2.94 0.31 8.89
C ALA A 139 1.64 -0.34 9.40
N LEU A 140 1.68 -1.60 9.81
CA LEU A 140 0.51 -2.33 10.29
C LEU A 140 0.06 -1.85 11.68
N THR A 141 0.98 -1.37 12.52
CA THR A 141 0.64 -0.78 13.82
C THR A 141 -0.11 0.54 13.65
N ALA A 142 0.22 1.32 12.63
CA ALA A 142 -0.42 2.58 12.30
C ALA A 142 -1.77 2.42 11.55
N SER A 143 -2.04 1.25 10.97
CA SER A 143 -3.14 1.05 10.03
C SER A 143 -4.44 0.55 10.68
N ASP A 144 -5.59 0.91 10.08
CA ASP A 144 -6.89 0.31 10.38
C ASP A 144 -7.08 -1.00 9.61
N TYR A 145 -6.52 -1.06 8.40
CA TYR A 145 -6.69 -2.19 7.49
C TYR A 145 -5.39 -2.57 6.79
N ALA A 146 -5.29 -3.85 6.42
CA ALA A 146 -4.28 -4.36 5.51
C ALA A 146 -4.93 -4.89 4.23
N ILE A 147 -4.42 -4.48 3.07
CA ILE A 147 -4.71 -5.09 1.77
C ILE A 147 -3.49 -5.93 1.38
N ILE A 148 -3.72 -7.16 0.92
CA ILE A 148 -2.67 -8.12 0.59
C ILE A 148 -2.68 -8.38 -0.92
N PRO A 149 -1.86 -7.68 -1.72
CA PRO A 149 -1.67 -8.04 -3.12
C PRO A 149 -0.97 -9.40 -3.23
N LEU A 150 -1.46 -10.26 -4.11
CA LEU A 150 -1.01 -11.64 -4.27
C LEU A 150 -0.99 -12.04 -5.75
N VAL A 151 0.10 -12.65 -6.21
CA VAL A 151 0.14 -13.26 -7.55
C VAL A 151 -0.36 -14.70 -7.47
N ALA A 152 -1.21 -15.09 -8.43
CA ALA A 152 -1.73 -16.45 -8.55
C ALA A 152 -0.64 -17.41 -9.11
N GLU A 153 0.39 -17.68 -8.30
CA GLU A 153 1.50 -18.60 -8.59
C GLU A 153 1.45 -19.82 -7.67
N VAL A 154 2.30 -20.80 -7.94
CA VAL A 154 2.40 -22.01 -7.11
C VAL A 154 2.76 -21.66 -5.66
N LEU A 155 2.06 -22.27 -4.69
CA LEU A 155 2.23 -22.10 -3.23
C LEU A 155 1.88 -20.71 -2.64
N PRO A 156 0.75 -20.08 -2.99
CA PRO A 156 0.39 -18.81 -2.37
C PRO A 156 0.02 -18.95 -0.88
N PHE A 157 -0.47 -20.13 -0.46
CA PHE A 157 -1.03 -20.36 0.88
C PHE A 157 0.00 -20.27 2.02
N ASN A 158 1.23 -20.75 1.83
CA ASN A 158 2.28 -20.66 2.86
C ASN A 158 2.63 -19.19 3.15
N GLY A 159 2.73 -18.39 2.09
CA GLY A 159 3.00 -16.97 2.21
C GLY A 159 1.84 -16.20 2.87
N LEU A 160 0.60 -16.54 2.52
CA LEU A 160 -0.58 -15.96 3.16
C LEU A 160 -0.65 -16.29 4.64
N LYS A 161 -0.34 -17.53 5.03
CA LYS A 161 -0.29 -17.90 6.43
C LYS A 161 0.70 -17.03 7.21
N MET A 162 1.92 -16.83 6.69
CA MET A 162 2.93 -16.00 7.36
C MET A 162 2.45 -14.56 7.59
N ILE A 163 1.87 -13.91 6.58
CA ILE A 163 1.38 -12.54 6.73
C ILE A 163 0.15 -12.48 7.65
N PHE A 164 -0.73 -13.48 7.61
CA PHE A 164 -1.90 -13.56 8.51
C PHE A 164 -1.47 -13.72 9.96
N ASP A 165 -0.53 -14.63 10.25
CA ASP A 165 0.00 -14.84 11.59
C ASP A 165 0.70 -13.56 12.09
N PHE A 166 1.43 -12.86 11.23
CA PHE A 166 2.07 -11.59 11.56
C PHE A 166 1.05 -10.52 11.92
N ILE A 167 0.03 -10.30 11.09
CA ILE A 167 -1.05 -9.33 11.36
C ILE A 167 -1.82 -9.70 12.64
N ASN A 168 -2.12 -10.98 12.84
CA ASN A 168 -2.81 -11.44 14.04
C ASN A 168 -2.00 -11.20 15.32
N ASN A 169 -0.68 -11.34 15.28
CA ASN A 169 0.19 -11.01 16.41
C ASN A 169 0.19 -9.51 16.70
N ILE A 170 0.27 -8.67 15.66
CA ILE A 170 0.15 -7.21 15.81
C ILE A 170 -1.20 -6.83 16.40
N LYS A 171 -2.28 -7.44 15.92
CA LYS A 171 -3.64 -7.21 16.44
C LYS A 171 -3.76 -7.50 17.92
N LYS A 172 -3.12 -8.57 18.39
CA LYS A 172 -3.17 -8.97 19.80
C LYS A 172 -2.39 -8.05 20.73
N VAL A 173 -1.26 -7.51 20.26
CA VAL A 173 -0.28 -6.87 21.15
C VAL A 173 -0.19 -5.36 20.94
N LEU A 174 -0.23 -4.89 19.71
CA LEU A 174 0.11 -3.50 19.35
C LEU A 174 -1.08 -2.68 18.84
N ASN A 175 -1.90 -3.26 17.96
CA ASN A 175 -3.00 -2.55 17.31
C ASN A 175 -4.27 -3.41 17.23
N PRO A 176 -5.13 -3.40 18.24
CA PRO A 176 -6.36 -4.20 18.23
C PRO A 176 -7.35 -3.86 17.11
N ARG A 177 -7.20 -2.70 16.45
CA ARG A 177 -8.09 -2.24 15.38
C ARG A 177 -7.74 -2.83 14.01
N ILE A 178 -6.49 -3.27 13.80
CA ILE A 178 -6.05 -3.77 12.49
C ILE A 178 -6.89 -4.97 12.04
N ASN A 179 -7.36 -4.93 10.82
CA ASN A 179 -8.06 -6.02 10.17
C ASN A 179 -7.53 -6.23 8.76
N ILE A 180 -7.57 -7.47 8.28
CA ILE A 180 -7.33 -7.75 6.86
C ILE A 180 -8.57 -7.32 6.09
N PHE A 181 -8.43 -6.29 5.26
CA PHE A 181 -9.53 -5.78 4.43
C PHE A 181 -9.81 -6.69 3.24
N GLY A 182 -8.75 -7.19 2.64
CA GLY A 182 -8.89 -8.14 1.54
C GLY A 182 -7.59 -8.51 0.86
N ILE A 183 -7.70 -9.53 0.00
CA ILE A 183 -6.63 -10.04 -0.85
C ILE A 183 -6.94 -9.66 -2.29
N VAL A 184 -6.01 -8.99 -2.96
CA VAL A 184 -6.11 -8.61 -4.37
C VAL A 184 -5.26 -9.55 -5.20
N ILE A 185 -5.89 -10.32 -6.10
CA ILE A 185 -5.16 -11.15 -7.06
C ILE A 185 -4.61 -10.23 -8.16
N THR A 186 -3.29 -10.20 -8.29
CA THR A 186 -2.56 -9.37 -9.25
C THR A 186 -1.88 -10.23 -10.31
N ARG A 187 -1.47 -9.60 -11.44
CA ARG A 187 -0.79 -10.27 -12.55
C ARG A 187 -1.50 -11.54 -13.02
N TRP A 188 -2.83 -11.53 -12.96
CA TRP A 188 -3.64 -12.68 -13.32
C TRP A 188 -3.56 -12.94 -14.83
N GLU A 189 -3.37 -14.19 -15.18
CA GLU A 189 -3.36 -14.69 -16.58
C GLU A 189 -4.43 -15.75 -16.75
N GLN A 190 -5.00 -15.86 -17.97
CA GLN A 190 -6.05 -16.83 -18.26
C GLN A 190 -5.48 -18.25 -18.48
N THR A 191 -4.69 -18.73 -17.52
CA THR A 191 -4.13 -20.08 -17.52
C THR A 191 -4.93 -21.01 -16.61
N LYS A 192 -4.80 -22.34 -16.83
CA LYS A 192 -5.42 -23.33 -15.91
C LYS A 192 -4.88 -23.17 -14.49
N LEU A 193 -3.58 -22.88 -14.35
CA LEU A 193 -2.94 -22.69 -13.05
C LEU A 193 -3.55 -21.51 -12.30
N SER A 194 -3.63 -20.33 -12.93
CA SER A 194 -4.19 -19.14 -12.30
C SER A 194 -5.66 -19.32 -11.89
N LYS A 195 -6.45 -20.01 -12.73
CA LYS A 195 -7.85 -20.33 -12.42
C LYS A 195 -7.97 -21.25 -11.21
N ASN A 196 -7.20 -22.33 -11.16
CA ASN A 196 -7.24 -23.29 -10.05
C ASN A 196 -6.80 -22.62 -8.73
N ILE A 197 -5.79 -21.76 -8.78
CA ILE A 197 -5.32 -21.03 -7.58
C ILE A 197 -6.37 -20.00 -7.13
N GLU A 198 -6.96 -19.25 -8.05
CA GLU A 198 -8.04 -18.32 -7.74
C GLU A 198 -9.23 -19.04 -7.09
N GLU A 199 -9.66 -20.18 -7.66
CA GLU A 199 -10.74 -21.00 -7.10
C GLU A 199 -10.40 -21.51 -5.70
N GLY A 200 -9.19 -22.02 -5.49
CA GLY A 200 -8.72 -22.46 -4.18
C GLY A 200 -8.69 -21.35 -3.15
N LEU A 201 -8.23 -20.13 -3.52
CA LEU A 201 -8.24 -18.96 -2.66
C LEU A 201 -9.68 -18.56 -2.29
N ARG A 202 -10.59 -18.50 -3.26
CA ARG A 202 -12.00 -18.13 -3.01
C ARG A 202 -12.72 -19.17 -2.16
N THR A 203 -12.43 -20.46 -2.37
CA THR A 203 -13.01 -21.53 -1.56
C THR A 203 -12.58 -21.50 -0.11
N GLN A 204 -11.31 -21.13 0.17
CA GLN A 204 -10.78 -21.12 1.53
C GLN A 204 -11.00 -19.78 2.26
N LEU A 205 -11.00 -18.66 1.55
CA LEU A 205 -10.97 -17.32 2.13
C LEU A 205 -12.23 -16.50 1.81
N HIS A 206 -13.13 -17.07 1.00
CA HIS A 206 -14.45 -16.50 0.69
C HIS A 206 -14.39 -15.01 0.32
N GLU A 207 -15.15 -14.18 1.02
CA GLU A 207 -15.30 -12.74 0.83
C GLU A 207 -14.00 -11.94 1.10
N MET A 208 -13.00 -12.55 1.73
CA MET A 208 -11.72 -11.89 1.95
C MET A 208 -10.96 -11.65 0.64
N VAL A 209 -11.23 -12.43 -0.41
CA VAL A 209 -10.65 -12.22 -1.73
C VAL A 209 -11.53 -11.23 -2.52
N PHE A 210 -10.92 -10.14 -3.00
CA PHE A 210 -11.65 -9.22 -3.88
C PHE A 210 -12.20 -9.96 -5.11
N SER A 211 -13.40 -9.62 -5.53
CA SER A 211 -14.01 -10.14 -6.77
C SER A 211 -13.20 -9.70 -7.97
N THR A 212 -12.76 -8.45 -7.94
CA THR A 212 -11.88 -7.84 -8.93
C THR A 212 -10.47 -8.42 -8.83
N LYS A 213 -9.88 -8.72 -9.97
CA LYS A 213 -8.50 -9.16 -10.12
C LYS A 213 -7.77 -8.28 -11.14
N ILE A 214 -6.49 -8.09 -10.95
CA ILE A 214 -5.66 -7.28 -11.84
C ILE A 214 -4.98 -8.19 -12.85
N ARG A 215 -5.37 -8.09 -14.11
CA ARG A 215 -4.77 -8.85 -15.19
C ARG A 215 -3.33 -8.41 -15.45
N LYS A 216 -2.49 -9.34 -15.85
CA LYS A 216 -1.16 -9.00 -16.35
C LYS A 216 -1.31 -8.09 -17.58
N ASN A 217 -0.67 -6.91 -17.51
CA ASN A 217 -0.76 -5.90 -18.56
C ASN A 217 0.55 -5.12 -18.63
N VAL A 218 1.05 -4.94 -19.83
CA VAL A 218 2.33 -4.25 -20.09
C VAL A 218 2.26 -2.77 -19.72
N THR A 219 1.11 -2.11 -19.94
CA THR A 219 0.92 -0.69 -19.60
C THR A 219 1.09 -0.40 -18.10
N ILE A 220 0.79 -1.37 -17.24
CA ILE A 220 1.04 -1.26 -15.79
C ILE A 220 2.54 -1.06 -15.50
N ALA A 221 3.41 -1.72 -16.26
CA ALA A 221 4.86 -1.60 -16.08
C ALA A 221 5.44 -0.36 -16.78
N GLN A 222 4.76 0.16 -17.80
CA GLN A 222 5.19 1.33 -18.56
C GLN A 222 4.85 2.66 -17.87
N ALA A 223 3.68 2.77 -17.27
CA ALA A 223 3.20 4.00 -16.64
C ALA A 223 4.20 4.60 -15.61
N PRO A 224 4.83 3.82 -14.71
CA PRO A 224 5.83 4.34 -13.79
C PRO A 224 7.08 4.94 -14.44
N LEU A 225 7.45 4.50 -15.65
CA LEU A 225 8.62 5.04 -16.37
C LEU A 225 8.43 6.52 -16.76
N GLU A 226 7.19 6.96 -16.87
CA GLU A 226 6.84 8.35 -17.15
C GLU A 226 6.43 9.14 -15.89
N ALA A 227 6.50 8.51 -14.72
CA ALA A 227 6.03 9.03 -13.44
C ALA A 227 4.54 9.48 -13.52
N VAL A 228 3.70 8.61 -14.08
CA VAL A 228 2.24 8.80 -14.14
C VAL A 228 1.52 7.53 -13.67
N ASN A 229 0.31 7.69 -13.14
CA ASN A 229 -0.51 6.53 -12.80
C ASN A 229 -1.09 5.87 -14.05
N ILE A 230 -1.53 4.60 -13.92
CA ILE A 230 -2.03 3.80 -15.04
C ILE A 230 -3.25 4.40 -15.74
N VAL A 231 -4.12 5.11 -15.03
CA VAL A 231 -5.34 5.71 -15.62
C VAL A 231 -5.01 6.94 -16.45
N ASP A 232 -4.02 7.73 -16.02
CA ASP A 232 -3.53 8.88 -16.79
C ASP A 232 -2.68 8.43 -17.98
N TYR A 233 -1.95 7.32 -17.84
CA TYR A 233 -1.13 6.75 -18.91
C TYR A 233 -2.00 6.15 -20.04
N ASP A 234 -2.92 5.24 -19.70
CA ASP A 234 -3.87 4.64 -20.66
C ASP A 234 -5.16 4.19 -19.98
N LYS A 235 -6.13 5.09 -19.94
CA LYS A 235 -7.44 4.86 -19.32
C LYS A 235 -8.22 3.68 -19.91
N LYS A 236 -7.92 3.29 -21.15
CA LYS A 236 -8.60 2.19 -21.86
C LYS A 236 -7.90 0.85 -21.69
N SER A 237 -6.71 0.83 -21.10
CA SER A 237 -5.97 -0.41 -20.84
C SER A 237 -6.72 -1.32 -19.87
N ASN A 238 -6.49 -2.63 -20.02
CA ASN A 238 -7.02 -3.60 -19.06
C ASN A 238 -6.57 -3.29 -17.63
N GLY A 239 -5.34 -2.80 -17.46
CA GLY A 239 -4.82 -2.42 -16.14
C GLY A 239 -5.59 -1.28 -15.50
N ALA A 240 -5.88 -0.21 -16.26
CA ALA A 240 -6.67 0.91 -15.78
C ALA A 240 -8.11 0.50 -15.43
N ILE A 241 -8.75 -0.29 -16.30
CA ILE A 241 -10.12 -0.79 -16.08
C ILE A 241 -10.18 -1.65 -14.82
N ASP A 242 -9.22 -2.56 -14.63
CA ASP A 242 -9.19 -3.45 -13.47
C ASP A 242 -8.98 -2.67 -12.16
N TYR A 243 -8.06 -1.68 -12.16
CA TYR A 243 -7.86 -0.84 -10.97
C TYR A 243 -9.04 0.08 -10.68
N MET A 244 -9.73 0.61 -11.68
CA MET A 244 -10.98 1.36 -11.47
C MET A 244 -12.04 0.48 -10.83
N SER A 245 -12.23 -0.76 -11.33
CA SER A 245 -13.16 -1.73 -10.74
C SER A 245 -12.77 -2.12 -9.31
N LEU A 246 -11.47 -2.27 -9.03
CA LEU A 246 -10.98 -2.55 -7.68
C LEU A 246 -11.30 -1.42 -6.70
N VAL A 247 -11.14 -0.18 -7.13
CA VAL A 247 -11.49 0.98 -6.28
C VAL A 247 -13.00 1.07 -6.05
N ASP A 248 -13.82 0.77 -7.05
CA ASP A 248 -15.28 0.75 -6.88
C ASP A 248 -15.69 -0.33 -5.86
N GLU A 249 -15.14 -1.55 -5.97
CA GLU A 249 -15.37 -2.63 -5.01
C GLU A 249 -14.83 -2.27 -3.61
N PHE A 250 -13.65 -1.63 -3.52
CA PHE A 250 -13.10 -1.15 -2.25
C PHE A 250 -14.04 -0.16 -1.57
N LEU A 251 -14.56 0.82 -2.30
CA LEU A 251 -15.50 1.83 -1.78
C LEU A 251 -16.83 1.21 -1.35
N GLU A 252 -17.29 0.19 -2.04
CA GLU A 252 -18.49 -0.55 -1.66
C GLU A 252 -18.30 -1.33 -0.34
N ARG A 253 -17.17 -2.01 -0.20
CA ARG A 253 -16.82 -2.74 1.04
C ARG A 253 -16.55 -1.82 2.24
N MET A 254 -16.24 -0.52 2.00
CA MET A 254 -16.00 0.48 3.05
C MET A 254 -17.26 1.12 3.64
N LYS A 255 -18.42 0.91 3.01
CA LYS A 255 -19.72 1.40 3.51
C LYS A 255 -20.16 0.61 4.74
#